data_2c79156997486a4e9552aed72755a133
#
_entry.id   2c79156997486a4e9552aed72755a133
#
_cell.length_a   1.000
_cell.length_b   1.000
_cell.length_c   1.000
_cell.angle_alpha   90.00
_cell.angle_beta   90.00
_cell.angle_gamma   90.00
#
_symmetry.space_group_name_H-M   'P 1'
#
loop_
_entity.id
_entity.type
_entity.pdbx_description
1 polymer ?
#
loop_
_entity_poly.entity_id
_entity_poly.type
_entity_poly.pdbx_seq_one_letter_code
_entity_poly.pdbx_strand_id
1 'polypeptide(L)'
;MSQSSSTAARMAVDRFLSRFQAHLGVAALVLALLFAGVRSVTAHEFKVGDLEIKHPWSRATPAGAKVASGYFTIINKGGSPDRLLSISSDVSEKAELHEMGVKDGVMTMRRVGGGLDVPAGGKVALAPGGYHLMFIGLKRQPKQGDKFAATLTFEKAGTVNVEFAVEGMGETGGMDMDHAN
;
A
#
# COMPACT_ATOMS: atom_id res chain seq x y z
N MET A 1 -59.27 14.67 -49.16
CA MET A 1 -58.14 13.70 -49.10
C MET A 1 -56.90 14.39 -48.52
N SER A 2 -56.88 14.73 -47.23
CA SER A 2 -55.70 15.47 -46.65
C SER A 2 -55.34 15.07 -45.19
N GLN A 3 -55.80 13.95 -44.65
CA GLN A 3 -55.48 13.58 -43.28
C GLN A 3 -54.44 12.46 -43.11
N SER A 4 -54.10 11.77 -44.20
CA SER A 4 -53.17 10.60 -44.14
C SER A 4 -51.70 10.99 -43.98
N SER A 5 -51.28 12.14 -44.44
CA SER A 5 -49.87 12.57 -44.43
C SER A 5 -49.38 13.02 -43.04
N SER A 6 -50.28 13.54 -42.19
CA SER A 6 -49.92 14.05 -40.86
C SER A 6 -49.63 12.93 -39.86
N THR A 7 -50.33 11.80 -40.00
CA THR A 7 -50.17 10.67 -39.06
C THR A 7 -48.85 9.92 -39.30
N ALA A 8 -48.45 9.75 -40.55
CA ALA A 8 -47.17 9.10 -40.91
C ALA A 8 -45.93 9.90 -40.41
N ALA A 9 -46.00 11.24 -40.58
CA ALA A 9 -44.94 12.12 -40.09
C ALA A 9 -44.79 12.07 -38.54
N ARG A 10 -45.89 12.07 -37.79
CA ARG A 10 -45.86 11.93 -36.32
C ARG A 10 -45.28 10.61 -35.85
N MET A 11 -45.66 9.49 -36.46
CA MET A 11 -45.10 8.18 -36.12
C MET A 11 -43.61 8.09 -36.44
N ALA A 12 -43.10 8.75 -37.45
CA ALA A 12 -41.67 8.77 -37.78
C ALA A 12 -40.87 9.57 -36.73
N VAL A 13 -41.39 10.71 -36.27
CA VAL A 13 -40.78 11.54 -35.24
C VAL A 13 -40.76 10.79 -33.89
N ASP A 14 -41.85 10.12 -33.52
CA ASP A 14 -41.93 9.38 -32.27
C ASP A 14 -40.94 8.19 -32.24
N ARG A 15 -40.77 7.48 -33.35
CA ARG A 15 -39.77 6.42 -33.48
C ARG A 15 -38.31 6.95 -33.43
N PHE A 16 -38.09 8.12 -34.00
CA PHE A 16 -36.79 8.76 -33.93
C PHE A 16 -36.46 9.19 -32.49
N LEU A 17 -37.38 9.84 -31.79
CA LEU A 17 -37.23 10.28 -30.42
C LEU A 17 -37.03 9.10 -29.45
N SER A 18 -37.79 8.01 -29.62
CA SER A 18 -37.66 6.82 -28.78
C SER A 18 -36.29 6.14 -28.92
N ARG A 19 -35.77 6.08 -30.16
CA ARG A 19 -34.42 5.55 -30.43
C ARG A 19 -33.34 6.44 -29.83
N PHE A 20 -33.48 7.77 -29.96
CA PHE A 20 -32.55 8.73 -29.38
C PHE A 20 -32.51 8.64 -27.84
N GLN A 21 -33.68 8.54 -27.21
CA GLN A 21 -33.76 8.32 -25.73
C GLN A 21 -33.14 6.99 -25.29
N ALA A 22 -33.31 5.91 -26.06
CA ALA A 22 -32.70 4.63 -25.77
C ALA A 22 -31.16 4.69 -25.83
N HIS A 23 -30.60 5.38 -26.80
CA HIS A 23 -29.15 5.56 -26.91
C HIS A 23 -28.58 6.45 -25.79
N LEU A 24 -29.30 7.49 -25.38
CA LEU A 24 -28.92 8.32 -24.22
C LEU A 24 -28.93 7.51 -22.92
N GLY A 25 -29.92 6.65 -22.73
CA GLY A 25 -29.99 5.76 -21.57
C GLY A 25 -28.83 4.76 -21.50
N VAL A 26 -28.49 4.15 -22.63
CA VAL A 26 -27.35 3.23 -22.72
C VAL A 26 -26.02 3.96 -22.47
N ALA A 27 -25.84 5.14 -23.06
CA ALA A 27 -24.63 5.95 -22.84
C ALA A 27 -24.47 6.36 -21.36
N ALA A 28 -25.56 6.76 -20.71
CA ALA A 28 -25.55 7.10 -19.29
C ALA A 28 -25.24 5.89 -18.41
N LEU A 29 -25.76 4.70 -18.74
CA LEU A 29 -25.48 3.46 -18.03
C LEU A 29 -24.00 3.05 -18.16
N VAL A 30 -23.46 3.11 -19.38
CA VAL A 30 -22.03 2.80 -19.63
C VAL A 30 -21.13 3.78 -18.89
N LEU A 31 -21.47 5.07 -18.88
CA LEU A 31 -20.71 6.08 -18.14
C LEU A 31 -20.77 5.82 -16.63
N ALA A 32 -21.94 5.46 -16.10
CA ALA A 32 -22.09 5.10 -14.68
C ALA A 32 -21.27 3.85 -14.31
N LEU A 33 -21.22 2.84 -15.19
CA LEU A 33 -20.40 1.64 -14.98
C LEU A 33 -18.89 1.93 -15.02
N LEU A 34 -18.45 2.85 -15.87
CA LEU A 34 -17.05 3.30 -15.94
C LEU A 34 -16.64 4.06 -14.65
N PHE A 35 -17.54 4.85 -14.05
CA PHE A 35 -17.26 5.52 -12.77
C PHE A 35 -17.37 4.61 -11.55
N ALA A 36 -18.14 3.53 -11.60
CA ALA A 36 -18.27 2.57 -10.49
C ALA A 36 -17.00 1.71 -10.28
N GLY A 37 -16.09 1.68 -11.26
CA GLY A 37 -14.87 0.85 -11.23
C GLY A 37 -13.65 1.49 -10.59
N VAL A 38 -13.65 2.78 -10.27
CA VAL A 38 -12.51 3.45 -9.63
C VAL A 38 -12.54 3.17 -8.13
N ARG A 39 -12.08 1.98 -7.73
CA ARG A 39 -11.69 1.74 -6.34
C ARG A 39 -10.39 2.49 -6.11
N SER A 40 -10.44 3.56 -5.35
CA SER A 40 -9.24 4.20 -4.81
C SER A 40 -8.47 3.13 -4.04
N VAL A 41 -7.32 2.71 -4.54
CA VAL A 41 -6.35 1.96 -3.75
C VAL A 41 -5.87 2.94 -2.70
N THR A 42 -6.45 2.85 -1.52
CA THR A 42 -5.98 3.62 -0.36
C THR A 42 -4.62 3.02 -0.02
N ALA A 43 -3.55 3.70 -0.38
CA ALA A 43 -2.24 3.41 0.18
C ALA A 43 -2.40 3.50 1.70
N HIS A 44 -2.18 2.39 2.41
CA HIS A 44 -2.30 2.35 3.86
C HIS A 44 -1.24 3.27 4.45
N GLU A 45 -1.69 4.44 4.88
CA GLU A 45 -0.86 5.46 5.52
C GLU A 45 -1.24 5.51 7.00
N PHE A 46 -0.24 5.35 7.86
CA PHE A 46 -0.42 5.42 9.29
C PHE A 46 0.33 6.63 9.84
N LYS A 47 -0.22 7.30 10.86
CA LYS A 47 0.35 8.53 11.43
C LYS A 47 0.47 8.44 12.94
N VAL A 48 1.56 8.99 13.47
CA VAL A 48 1.77 9.18 14.89
C VAL A 48 2.63 10.44 15.09
N GLY A 49 2.10 11.44 15.78
CA GLY A 49 2.73 12.76 15.84
C GLY A 49 3.01 13.31 14.44
N ASP A 50 4.23 13.74 14.20
CA ASP A 50 4.69 14.24 12.90
C ASP A 50 5.21 13.14 11.96
N LEU A 51 5.15 11.89 12.39
CA LEU A 51 5.60 10.74 11.59
C LEU A 51 4.49 10.15 10.75
N GLU A 52 4.82 9.83 9.52
CA GLU A 52 3.97 9.17 8.55
C GLU A 52 4.63 7.86 8.12
N ILE A 53 3.93 6.73 8.31
CA ILE A 53 4.38 5.41 7.93
C ILE A 53 3.65 5.01 6.66
N LYS A 54 4.40 4.80 5.58
CA LYS A 54 3.85 4.48 4.26
C LYS A 54 4.15 3.07 3.86
N HIS A 55 3.15 2.45 3.26
CA HIS A 55 3.22 1.16 2.60
C HIS A 55 3.90 0.07 3.42
N PRO A 56 3.40 -0.29 4.62
CA PRO A 56 3.91 -1.45 5.32
C PRO A 56 3.57 -2.73 4.54
N TRP A 57 4.60 -3.49 4.18
CA TRP A 57 4.44 -4.74 3.44
C TRP A 57 5.45 -5.80 3.85
N SER A 58 5.13 -7.05 3.60
CA SER A 58 5.97 -8.21 3.83
C SER A 58 5.91 -9.13 2.63
N ARG A 59 6.94 -9.93 2.40
CA ARG A 59 6.87 -10.98 1.38
C ARG A 59 6.17 -12.22 1.92
N ALA A 60 5.40 -12.88 1.07
CA ALA A 60 4.89 -14.22 1.34
C ALA A 60 6.05 -15.16 1.63
N THR A 61 5.86 -16.09 2.54
CA THR A 61 6.89 -17.05 2.95
C THR A 61 6.53 -18.46 2.50
N PRO A 62 7.54 -19.27 2.10
CA PRO A 62 7.31 -20.68 1.79
C PRO A 62 6.88 -21.46 3.04
N ALA A 63 6.26 -22.61 2.83
CA ALA A 63 5.86 -23.49 3.92
C ALA A 63 7.07 -23.87 4.80
N GLY A 64 6.90 -23.80 6.11
CA GLY A 64 7.95 -24.13 7.07
C GLY A 64 8.95 -23.01 7.36
N ALA A 65 8.86 -21.84 6.69
CA ALA A 65 9.70 -20.70 7.02
C ALA A 65 9.53 -20.27 8.47
N LYS A 66 10.62 -19.93 9.14
CA LYS A 66 10.63 -19.45 10.53
C LYS A 66 10.79 -17.94 10.64
N VAL A 67 11.03 -17.28 9.50
CA VAL A 67 11.32 -15.84 9.42
C VAL A 67 10.57 -15.24 8.23
N ALA A 68 10.09 -14.00 8.39
CA ALA A 68 9.60 -13.16 7.31
C ALA A 68 10.28 -11.80 7.37
N SER A 69 10.36 -11.12 6.22
CA SER A 69 10.88 -9.76 6.14
C SER A 69 9.75 -8.76 6.09
N GLY A 70 9.96 -7.57 6.66
CA GLY A 70 9.01 -6.47 6.60
C GLY A 70 9.67 -5.17 6.16
N TYR A 71 8.91 -4.36 5.45
CA TYR A 71 9.37 -3.15 4.80
C TYR A 71 8.31 -2.04 4.93
N PHE A 72 8.75 -0.81 5.00
CA PHE A 72 7.92 0.41 4.99
C PHE A 72 8.79 1.65 4.87
N THR A 73 8.16 2.78 4.65
CA THR A 73 8.85 4.08 4.67
C THR A 73 8.35 4.92 5.85
N ILE A 74 9.27 5.55 6.58
CA ILE A 74 8.97 6.55 7.59
C ILE A 74 9.30 7.91 7.01
N ILE A 75 8.34 8.84 7.10
CA ILE A 75 8.53 10.26 6.74
C ILE A 75 8.32 11.07 8.01
N ASN A 76 9.32 11.86 8.40
CA ASN A 76 9.19 12.78 9.51
C ASN A 76 8.92 14.19 8.94
N LYS A 77 7.71 14.69 9.16
CA LYS A 77 7.29 16.04 8.72
C LYS A 77 7.58 17.11 9.77
N GLY A 78 8.04 16.70 10.95
CA GLY A 78 8.34 17.59 12.07
C GLY A 78 9.74 18.22 11.98
N GLY A 79 9.93 19.26 12.77
CA GLY A 79 11.19 19.98 12.88
C GLY A 79 12.22 19.34 13.83
N SER A 80 11.90 18.19 14.43
CA SER A 80 12.79 17.47 15.36
C SER A 80 13.01 16.03 14.90
N PRO A 81 14.23 15.48 15.07
CA PRO A 81 14.48 14.07 14.77
C PRO A 81 13.73 13.18 15.76
N ASP A 82 13.39 11.97 15.32
CA ASP A 82 12.82 10.90 16.14
C ASP A 82 13.61 9.60 15.91
N ARG A 83 13.27 8.54 16.62
CA ARG A 83 13.93 7.23 16.50
C ARG A 83 12.93 6.10 16.65
N LEU A 84 12.93 5.13 15.73
CA LEU A 84 12.21 3.87 15.86
C LEU A 84 12.98 2.98 16.84
N LEU A 85 12.40 2.73 18.02
CA LEU A 85 13.04 1.98 19.10
C LEU A 85 12.78 0.48 19.03
N SER A 86 11.53 0.12 18.78
CA SER A 86 11.11 -1.30 18.81
C SER A 86 9.91 -1.57 17.90
N ILE A 87 9.80 -2.85 17.55
CA ILE A 87 8.71 -3.40 16.76
C ILE A 87 8.21 -4.66 17.44
N SER A 88 6.88 -4.87 17.45
CA SER A 88 6.25 -6.12 17.82
C SER A 88 5.17 -6.50 16.81
N SER A 89 4.81 -7.78 16.71
CA SER A 89 3.78 -8.24 15.79
C SER A 89 3.09 -9.49 16.32
N ASP A 90 1.84 -9.67 15.92
CA ASP A 90 1.05 -10.88 16.17
C ASP A 90 1.54 -12.10 15.38
N VAL A 91 2.22 -11.87 14.25
CA VAL A 91 2.67 -12.92 13.33
C VAL A 91 3.91 -13.69 13.82
N SER A 92 4.68 -13.12 14.76
CA SER A 92 5.98 -13.65 15.19
C SER A 92 6.18 -13.58 16.70
N GLU A 93 7.16 -14.29 17.21
CA GLU A 93 7.58 -14.21 18.61
C GLU A 93 8.32 -12.90 18.89
N LYS A 94 9.15 -12.45 17.94
CA LYS A 94 9.87 -11.19 18.01
C LYS A 94 10.07 -10.58 16.63
N ALA A 95 10.29 -9.26 16.61
CA ALA A 95 10.71 -8.52 15.43
C ALA A 95 12.01 -7.77 15.71
N GLU A 96 12.92 -7.78 14.77
CA GLU A 96 14.22 -7.12 14.87
C GLU A 96 14.46 -6.24 13.63
N LEU A 97 15.15 -5.13 13.85
CA LEU A 97 15.64 -4.27 12.77
C LEU A 97 17.02 -4.76 12.34
N HIS A 98 17.19 -4.97 11.05
CA HIS A 98 18.44 -5.41 10.43
C HIS A 98 18.84 -4.43 9.31
N GLU A 99 20.12 -4.40 9.00
CA GLU A 99 20.72 -3.69 7.89
C GLU A 99 21.50 -4.67 7.02
N MET A 100 21.21 -4.65 5.72
CA MET A 100 22.06 -5.30 4.73
C MET A 100 23.08 -4.31 4.19
N GLY A 101 24.32 -4.76 3.98
CA GLY A 101 25.39 -4.00 3.39
C GLY A 101 26.31 -4.91 2.58
N VAL A 102 27.14 -4.30 1.74
CA VAL A 102 28.22 -5.01 1.03
C VAL A 102 29.55 -4.52 1.60
N LYS A 103 30.35 -5.44 2.10
CA LYS A 103 31.72 -5.18 2.58
C LYS A 103 32.66 -6.11 1.83
N ASP A 104 33.64 -5.52 1.13
CA ASP A 104 34.65 -6.25 0.33
C ASP A 104 34.04 -7.25 -0.67
N GLY A 105 32.91 -6.86 -1.33
CA GLY A 105 32.17 -7.71 -2.26
C GLY A 105 31.29 -8.78 -1.61
N VAL A 106 31.28 -8.88 -0.28
CA VAL A 106 30.47 -9.86 0.47
C VAL A 106 29.24 -9.18 1.05
N MET A 107 28.05 -9.76 0.78
CA MET A 107 26.82 -9.32 1.44
C MET A 107 26.87 -9.67 2.93
N THR A 108 26.65 -8.69 3.76
CA THR A 108 26.59 -8.82 5.21
C THR A 108 25.21 -8.36 5.70
N MET A 109 24.72 -9.01 6.74
CA MET A 109 23.49 -8.60 7.44
C MET A 109 23.80 -8.50 8.92
N ARG A 110 23.43 -7.38 9.53
CA ARG A 110 23.63 -7.14 10.95
C ARG A 110 22.38 -6.61 11.62
N ARG A 111 22.16 -6.97 12.86
CA ARG A 111 21.12 -6.36 13.68
C ARG A 111 21.49 -4.90 13.99
N VAL A 112 20.53 -4.00 13.86
CA VAL A 112 20.67 -2.61 14.27
C VAL A 112 20.25 -2.49 15.72
N GLY A 113 21.25 -2.27 16.61
CA GLY A 113 21.02 -1.99 18.02
C GLY A 113 20.78 -0.51 18.27
N GLY A 114 19.95 -0.17 19.28
CA GLY A 114 19.69 1.24 19.65
C GLY A 114 18.66 1.98 18.82
N GLY A 115 18.00 1.30 17.88
CA GLY A 115 16.94 1.88 17.06
C GLY A 115 17.44 2.48 15.74
N LEU A 116 16.50 3.03 14.96
CA LEU A 116 16.73 3.65 13.65
C LEU A 116 16.38 5.14 13.72
N ASP A 117 17.38 5.98 13.51
CA ASP A 117 17.20 7.44 13.51
C ASP A 117 16.36 7.90 12.31
N VAL A 118 15.40 8.78 12.57
CA VAL A 118 14.54 9.42 11.58
C VAL A 118 14.77 10.94 11.65
N PRO A 119 15.57 11.51 10.74
CA PRO A 119 15.94 12.93 10.82
C PRO A 119 14.73 13.85 10.65
N ALA A 120 14.81 15.05 11.22
CA ALA A 120 13.80 16.10 11.06
C ALA A 120 13.60 16.42 9.58
N GLY A 121 12.36 16.53 9.12
CA GLY A 121 12.01 16.77 7.72
C GLY A 121 12.48 15.68 6.76
N GLY A 122 12.98 14.54 7.27
CA GLY A 122 13.61 13.49 6.50
C GLY A 122 12.73 12.27 6.23
N LYS A 123 13.29 11.36 5.44
CA LYS A 123 12.68 10.08 5.09
C LYS A 123 13.68 8.95 5.31
N VAL A 124 13.21 7.84 5.89
CA VAL A 124 13.97 6.60 6.03
C VAL A 124 13.15 5.46 5.45
N ALA A 125 13.73 4.73 4.50
CA ALA A 125 13.09 3.58 3.86
C ALA A 125 13.69 2.28 4.39
N LEU A 126 12.82 1.37 4.84
CA LEU A 126 13.15 -0.02 5.03
C LEU A 126 12.74 -0.75 3.74
N ALA A 127 13.73 -1.28 3.02
CA ALA A 127 13.57 -1.84 1.68
C ALA A 127 14.51 -3.04 1.47
N PRO A 128 14.20 -3.93 0.53
CA PRO A 128 15.11 -5.02 0.16
C PRO A 128 16.51 -4.49 -0.19
N GLY A 129 17.54 -5.11 0.39
CA GLY A 129 18.93 -4.71 0.18
C GLY A 129 19.45 -3.61 1.13
N GLY A 130 18.60 -3.05 1.98
CA GLY A 130 18.96 -2.04 2.97
C GLY A 130 18.47 -2.39 4.37
N TYR A 131 17.95 -1.38 5.09
CA TYR A 131 17.24 -1.61 6.35
C TYR A 131 15.99 -2.44 6.10
N HIS A 132 15.70 -3.38 6.99
CA HIS A 132 14.49 -4.20 6.93
C HIS A 132 14.14 -4.75 8.32
N LEU A 133 12.88 -5.15 8.48
CA LEU A 133 12.46 -5.92 9.64
C LEU A 133 12.65 -7.41 9.40
N MET A 134 12.98 -8.12 10.46
CA MET A 134 12.91 -9.57 10.53
C MET A 134 11.90 -9.99 11.59
N PHE A 135 10.82 -10.62 11.15
CA PHE A 135 9.84 -11.29 12.02
C PHE A 135 10.33 -12.71 12.27
N ILE A 136 10.78 -13.00 13.49
CA ILE A 136 11.46 -14.26 13.85
C ILE A 136 10.55 -15.10 14.75
N GLY A 137 10.55 -16.42 14.54
CA GLY A 137 9.64 -17.32 15.25
C GLY A 137 8.21 -17.14 14.78
N LEU A 138 7.99 -17.34 13.46
CA LEU A 138 6.66 -17.17 12.87
C LEU A 138 5.66 -18.13 13.51
N LYS A 139 4.57 -17.58 14.06
CA LYS A 139 3.44 -18.32 14.64
C LYS A 139 2.46 -18.81 13.57
N ARG A 140 2.43 -18.14 12.42
CA ARG A 140 1.70 -18.51 11.21
C ARG A 140 2.48 -18.10 9.97
N GLN A 141 2.22 -18.75 8.86
CA GLN A 141 2.86 -18.46 7.56
C GLN A 141 2.14 -17.30 6.87
N PRO A 142 2.77 -16.14 6.67
CA PRO A 142 2.22 -15.08 5.84
C PRO A 142 2.11 -15.53 4.37
N LYS A 143 0.90 -15.54 3.82
CA LYS A 143 0.61 -15.88 2.42
C LYS A 143 0.27 -14.62 1.64
N GLN A 144 0.50 -14.63 0.34
CA GLN A 144 0.11 -13.51 -0.53
C GLN A 144 -1.38 -13.17 -0.37
N GLY A 145 -1.67 -11.89 -0.18
CA GLY A 145 -3.01 -11.38 0.09
C GLY A 145 -3.41 -11.35 1.57
N ASP A 146 -2.65 -12.00 2.45
CA ASP A 146 -2.86 -11.90 3.90
C ASP A 146 -2.49 -10.49 4.40
N LYS A 147 -2.93 -10.21 5.62
CA LYS A 147 -2.53 -9.04 6.39
C LYS A 147 -2.20 -9.45 7.82
N PHE A 148 -1.32 -8.69 8.46
CA PHE A 148 -1.03 -8.88 9.89
C PHE A 148 -0.69 -7.55 10.57
N ALA A 149 -1.00 -7.48 11.85
CA ALA A 149 -0.76 -6.29 12.66
C ALA A 149 0.67 -6.26 13.21
N ALA A 150 1.21 -5.05 13.28
CA ALA A 150 2.42 -4.76 14.01
C ALA A 150 2.31 -3.43 14.76
N THR A 151 3.07 -3.29 15.82
CA THR A 151 3.16 -2.09 16.63
C THR A 151 4.58 -1.54 16.51
N LEU A 152 4.69 -0.29 16.06
CA LEU A 152 5.94 0.45 16.00
C LEU A 152 6.01 1.41 17.20
N THR A 153 7.13 1.44 17.91
CA THR A 153 7.36 2.35 19.04
C THR A 153 8.48 3.31 18.70
N PHE A 154 8.17 4.59 18.76
CA PHE A 154 9.12 5.68 18.53
C PHE A 154 9.48 6.35 19.86
N GLU A 155 10.64 6.98 19.88
CA GLU A 155 11.19 7.61 21.08
C GLU A 155 10.36 8.82 21.53
N LYS A 156 9.92 9.68 20.58
CA LYS A 156 9.16 10.91 20.84
C LYS A 156 7.72 10.81 20.43
N ALA A 157 7.44 10.33 19.24
CA ALA A 157 6.08 10.26 18.71
C ALA A 157 5.22 9.21 19.42
N GLY A 158 5.83 8.24 20.13
CA GLY A 158 5.10 7.20 20.81
C GLY A 158 4.81 5.98 19.94
N THR A 159 3.62 5.39 20.08
CA THR A 159 3.32 4.07 19.52
C THR A 159 2.25 4.19 18.44
N VAL A 160 2.41 3.45 17.34
CA VAL A 160 1.43 3.33 16.27
C VAL A 160 1.23 1.88 15.87
N ASN A 161 -0.03 1.49 15.69
CA ASN A 161 -0.38 0.21 15.11
C ASN A 161 -0.47 0.35 13.59
N VAL A 162 0.19 -0.55 12.89
CA VAL A 162 0.21 -0.61 11.42
C VAL A 162 -0.23 -1.99 10.94
N GLU A 163 -0.74 -2.06 9.73
CA GLU A 163 -1.12 -3.30 9.07
C GLU A 163 -0.19 -3.57 7.90
N PHE A 164 0.54 -4.67 7.95
CA PHE A 164 1.40 -5.14 6.87
C PHE A 164 0.58 -5.93 5.86
N ALA A 165 0.60 -5.51 4.60
CA ALA A 165 0.09 -6.30 3.48
C ALA A 165 1.13 -7.36 3.08
N VAL A 166 0.68 -8.59 2.78
CA VAL A 166 1.59 -9.66 2.33
C VAL A 166 1.55 -9.74 0.81
N GLU A 167 2.67 -9.39 0.19
CA GLU A 167 2.88 -9.40 -1.25
C GLU A 167 3.54 -10.70 -1.73
N GLY A 168 3.56 -10.94 -3.05
CA GLY A 168 4.18 -12.12 -3.64
C GLY A 168 5.68 -12.23 -3.36
N MET A 169 6.22 -13.44 -3.41
CA MET A 169 7.65 -13.68 -3.14
C MET A 169 8.60 -12.96 -4.12
N GLY A 170 8.16 -12.70 -5.35
CA GLY A 170 8.94 -12.01 -6.38
C GLY A 170 8.71 -10.50 -6.45
N GLU A 171 7.81 -9.96 -5.64
CA GLU A 171 7.48 -8.54 -5.67
C GLU A 171 8.50 -7.71 -4.87
N THR A 172 8.74 -6.48 -5.33
CA THR A 172 9.71 -5.56 -4.72
C THR A 172 9.04 -4.44 -3.93
N GLY A 173 7.71 -4.60 -3.61
CA GLY A 173 6.88 -3.52 -3.10
C GLY A 173 6.71 -2.45 -4.19
N GLY A 174 5.51 -1.99 -4.43
CA GLY A 174 5.28 -0.89 -5.38
C GLY A 174 6.07 0.36 -4.95
N MET A 175 7.38 0.34 -5.18
CA MET A 175 8.20 1.54 -5.03
C MET A 175 7.76 2.49 -6.14
N ASP A 176 7.05 3.55 -5.76
CA ASP A 176 7.00 4.75 -6.59
C ASP A 176 8.45 5.20 -6.80
N MET A 177 9.01 4.78 -7.93
CA MET A 177 10.24 5.36 -8.45
C MET A 177 9.86 6.75 -8.96
N ASP A 178 9.70 7.70 -8.04
CA ASP A 178 9.82 9.11 -8.38
C ASP A 178 11.25 9.30 -8.89
N HIS A 179 11.41 9.17 -10.19
CA HIS A 179 12.57 9.68 -10.89
C HIS A 179 12.54 11.20 -10.73
N ALA A 180 13.19 11.68 -9.66
CA ALA A 180 13.58 13.08 -9.59
C ALA A 180 14.54 13.33 -10.76
N ASN A 181 14.04 14.07 -11.73
CA ASN A 181 14.79 14.68 -12.82
C ASN A 181 15.39 15.99 -12.31
#